data_d36cb7b296b04c9e8f0b68940b579f29
#
_entry.id   d36cb7b296b04c9e8f0b68940b579f29
#
_cell.length_a   1.000
_cell.length_b   1.000
_cell.length_c   1.000
_cell.angle_alpha   90.00
_cell.angle_beta   90.00
_cell.angle_gamma   90.00
#
_symmetry.space_group_name_H-M   'P 1'
#
loop_
_entity.id
_entity.type
_entity.pdbx_description
1 polymer ?
#
loop_
_entity_poly.entity_id
_entity_poly.type
_entity_poly.pdbx_seq_one_letter_code
_entity_poly.pdbx_strand_id
1 'polypeptide(L)'
;MEDDDMEQNNISGLQIAMVQMTIVNDPMENAMRFLLEAEIAVRHGADIVVGPEMMLSHYVSGDRYEDDDFIDEMIRAAKYVAQASKDIDAVLIFGGIGQDPDPDAVGEDGRQRKYNAAFVVQNGEFVENGTGFLFAVKTLLPNYRIFDDARHFFDLRKVAEERAVSVYDLLKPFPVIIRGVEYRLGVMLCEDMWDMDYHVKPALALKDTGADVLINISASPWSWRKNEKRDRVVYDICQKTGLWFVYVNNVGVQNNGKNFITFDGASTCYDGEGNIVSLAERYADSVTVIEMGANLPALTRPVRSDVSELFEAIKVATDGFLDTLPENAKQSVVIGVSGGMDSALSVAFFAHVMGPDRVIAINMPYGDFNAQEGKDDAQALCANLGVEYRVCPIDTIVNATTELAGIVPGSSQHKTAQAIARMQVLAAVASQENGFFPSNANMTEIAFGYGTLNADLRGTFAPWMNVSKGDVYRLA
;
A
#
# COMPACT_ATOMS: atom_id res chain seq x y z
N MET A 1 -31.71 -25.12 -36.10
CA MET A 1 -31.84 -24.73 -34.70
C MET A 1 -30.91 -25.67 -33.98
N GLU A 2 -29.66 -25.32 -33.98
CA GLU A 2 -28.61 -25.96 -33.20
C GLU A 2 -28.53 -25.16 -31.94
N ASP A 3 -28.70 -25.84 -30.81
CA ASP A 3 -28.57 -25.26 -29.49
C ASP A 3 -27.11 -24.82 -29.29
N ASP A 4 -26.85 -23.53 -29.34
CA ASP A 4 -25.68 -22.92 -28.73
C ASP A 4 -25.85 -23.06 -27.22
N ASP A 5 -25.55 -24.24 -26.71
CA ASP A 5 -25.19 -24.41 -25.30
C ASP A 5 -23.88 -23.63 -25.09
N MET A 6 -24.01 -22.37 -24.70
CA MET A 6 -22.90 -21.68 -24.03
C MET A 6 -22.55 -22.58 -22.85
N GLU A 7 -21.35 -23.21 -22.92
CA GLU A 7 -20.76 -23.92 -21.80
C GLU A 7 -20.79 -22.96 -20.59
N GLN A 8 -21.76 -23.16 -19.70
CA GLN A 8 -21.81 -22.46 -18.43
C GLN A 8 -20.50 -22.80 -17.71
N ASN A 9 -19.68 -21.79 -17.45
CA ASN A 9 -18.48 -21.92 -16.67
C ASN A 9 -18.79 -22.74 -15.41
N ASN A 10 -18.13 -23.89 -15.27
CA ASN A 10 -18.41 -24.92 -14.25
C ASN A 10 -17.93 -24.53 -12.84
N ILE A 11 -17.90 -23.21 -12.52
CA ILE A 11 -17.46 -22.68 -11.22
C ILE A 11 -18.59 -22.53 -10.20
N SER A 12 -19.82 -22.91 -10.58
CA SER A 12 -20.98 -22.76 -9.69
C SER A 12 -20.83 -23.60 -8.43
N GLY A 13 -21.04 -22.97 -7.28
CA GLY A 13 -20.90 -23.57 -5.95
C GLY A 13 -19.45 -23.64 -5.44
N LEU A 14 -18.47 -23.12 -6.19
CA LEU A 14 -17.09 -22.99 -5.71
C LEU A 14 -16.99 -21.80 -4.73
N GLN A 15 -16.43 -22.02 -3.54
CA GLN A 15 -16.30 -21.01 -2.50
C GLN A 15 -14.88 -20.43 -2.52
N ILE A 16 -14.75 -19.13 -2.79
CA ILE A 16 -13.45 -18.42 -2.75
C ILE A 16 -13.40 -17.47 -1.56
N ALA A 17 -12.32 -17.53 -0.80
CA ALA A 17 -11.99 -16.57 0.26
C ALA A 17 -10.95 -15.57 -0.21
N MET A 18 -11.25 -14.29 -0.08
CA MET A 18 -10.30 -13.18 -0.23
C MET A 18 -9.73 -12.83 1.15
N VAL A 19 -8.43 -13.06 1.35
CA VAL A 19 -7.70 -12.68 2.57
C VAL A 19 -6.99 -11.37 2.32
N GLN A 20 -7.58 -10.30 2.80
CA GLN A 20 -6.99 -8.95 2.81
C GLN A 20 -6.29 -8.77 4.14
N MET A 21 -4.97 -8.59 4.13
CA MET A 21 -4.18 -8.57 5.37
C MET A 21 -3.09 -7.50 5.34
N THR A 22 -2.81 -6.96 6.51
CA THR A 22 -1.62 -6.12 6.75
C THR A 22 -0.38 -7.01 6.72
N ILE A 23 0.62 -6.60 5.95
CA ILE A 23 1.89 -7.32 5.81
C ILE A 23 2.89 -6.72 6.78
N VAL A 24 3.54 -7.57 7.56
CA VAL A 24 4.65 -7.20 8.43
C VAL A 24 6.00 -7.55 7.81
N ASN A 25 7.08 -7.12 8.44
CA ASN A 25 8.43 -7.23 7.86
C ASN A 25 9.12 -8.58 8.15
N ASP A 26 8.35 -9.59 8.58
CA ASP A 26 8.79 -10.95 8.90
C ASP A 26 8.04 -11.95 8.00
N PRO A 27 8.76 -12.65 7.08
CA PRO A 27 8.13 -13.59 6.15
C PRO A 27 7.42 -14.76 6.83
N MET A 28 7.98 -15.28 7.91
CA MET A 28 7.39 -16.41 8.62
C MET A 28 6.14 -16.01 9.42
N GLU A 29 6.16 -14.82 10.03
CA GLU A 29 4.97 -14.28 10.71
C GLU A 29 3.81 -14.08 9.72
N ASN A 30 4.08 -13.52 8.54
CA ASN A 30 3.07 -13.36 7.50
C ASN A 30 2.51 -14.71 7.04
N ALA A 31 3.37 -15.72 6.86
CA ALA A 31 2.97 -17.08 6.51
C ALA A 31 2.03 -17.70 7.57
N MET A 32 2.40 -17.58 8.86
CA MET A 32 1.57 -18.10 9.96
C MET A 32 0.23 -17.39 10.07
N ARG A 33 0.21 -16.06 9.91
CA ARG A 33 -1.04 -15.28 9.91
C ARG A 33 -1.94 -15.68 8.74
N PHE A 34 -1.39 -15.81 7.54
CA PHE A 34 -2.16 -16.25 6.38
C PHE A 34 -2.76 -17.66 6.58
N LEU A 35 -2.00 -18.60 7.14
CA LEU A 35 -2.50 -19.96 7.43
C LEU A 35 -3.63 -19.93 8.46
N LEU A 36 -3.54 -19.09 9.49
CA LEU A 36 -4.62 -18.92 10.47
C LEU A 36 -5.91 -18.40 9.79
N GLU A 37 -5.78 -17.40 8.91
CA GLU A 37 -6.92 -16.88 8.15
C GLU A 37 -7.47 -17.91 7.15
N ALA A 38 -6.60 -18.74 6.56
CA ALA A 38 -7.01 -19.84 5.70
C ALA A 38 -7.83 -20.90 6.47
N GLU A 39 -7.40 -21.27 7.66
CA GLU A 39 -8.19 -22.17 8.52
C GLU A 39 -9.56 -21.58 8.89
N ILE A 40 -9.62 -20.26 9.15
CA ILE A 40 -10.89 -19.56 9.38
C ILE A 40 -11.76 -19.62 8.15
N ALA A 41 -11.21 -19.33 6.98
CA ALA A 41 -11.93 -19.36 5.70
C ALA A 41 -12.50 -20.75 5.39
N VAL A 42 -11.72 -21.81 5.59
CA VAL A 42 -12.16 -23.20 5.39
C VAL A 42 -13.30 -23.58 6.34
N ARG A 43 -13.25 -23.15 7.60
CA ARG A 43 -14.40 -23.35 8.54
C ARG A 43 -15.68 -22.64 8.07
N HIS A 44 -15.56 -21.61 7.23
CA HIS A 44 -16.68 -20.93 6.56
C HIS A 44 -16.99 -21.50 5.17
N GLY A 45 -16.37 -22.61 4.80
CA GLY A 45 -16.66 -23.36 3.58
C GLY A 45 -15.82 -22.97 2.37
N ALA A 46 -14.73 -22.24 2.52
CA ALA A 46 -13.88 -21.87 1.41
C ALA A 46 -13.14 -23.10 0.81
N ASP A 47 -13.20 -23.22 -0.51
CA ASP A 47 -12.46 -24.20 -1.30
C ASP A 47 -11.12 -23.66 -1.79
N ILE A 48 -11.05 -22.34 -1.98
CA ILE A 48 -9.86 -21.61 -2.41
C ILE A 48 -9.66 -20.41 -1.48
N VAL A 49 -8.44 -20.21 -1.01
CA VAL A 49 -8.07 -19.06 -0.17
C VAL A 49 -6.98 -18.26 -0.87
N VAL A 50 -7.23 -16.98 -1.08
CA VAL A 50 -6.37 -16.09 -1.85
C VAL A 50 -5.81 -14.98 -0.96
N GLY A 51 -4.49 -14.95 -0.79
CA GLY A 51 -3.73 -13.85 -0.18
C GLY A 51 -3.18 -12.88 -1.22
N PRO A 52 -2.66 -11.70 -0.81
CA PRO A 52 -2.22 -10.66 -1.72
C PRO A 52 -0.82 -10.93 -2.34
N GLU A 53 -0.44 -10.08 -3.32
CA GLU A 53 0.90 -10.01 -3.90
C GLU A 53 1.95 -9.68 -2.84
N MET A 54 3.14 -10.28 -2.93
CA MET A 54 4.24 -10.09 -1.98
C MET A 54 3.80 -10.25 -0.52
N MET A 55 2.87 -11.18 -0.28
CA MET A 55 2.30 -11.44 1.05
C MET A 55 3.38 -11.83 2.07
N LEU A 56 4.41 -12.55 1.63
CA LEU A 56 5.50 -12.99 2.52
C LEU A 56 6.48 -11.87 2.89
N SER A 57 6.40 -10.70 2.23
CA SER A 57 7.21 -9.53 2.57
C SER A 57 6.48 -8.24 2.22
N HIS A 58 7.03 -7.10 2.61
CA HIS A 58 6.59 -5.82 2.06
C HIS A 58 6.86 -5.75 0.55
N TYR A 59 5.92 -5.23 -0.23
CA TYR A 59 6.16 -4.93 -1.65
C TYR A 59 7.26 -3.86 -1.84
N VAL A 60 7.38 -2.94 -0.91
CA VAL A 60 8.36 -1.84 -0.95
C VAL A 60 9.63 -2.13 -0.14
N SER A 61 10.07 -3.38 -0.11
CA SER A 61 11.28 -3.79 0.64
C SER A 61 12.59 -3.23 0.07
N GLY A 62 12.59 -2.75 -1.18
CA GLY A 62 13.74 -2.08 -1.80
C GLY A 62 14.98 -2.97 -1.82
N ASP A 63 16.11 -2.45 -1.33
CA ASP A 63 17.42 -3.14 -1.40
C ASP A 63 17.48 -4.45 -0.56
N ARG A 64 16.49 -4.73 0.29
CA ARG A 64 16.40 -6.05 0.95
C ARG A 64 16.18 -7.19 -0.04
N TYR A 65 15.64 -6.91 -1.22
CA TYR A 65 15.54 -7.91 -2.29
C TYR A 65 16.91 -8.31 -2.87
N GLU A 66 17.98 -7.62 -2.50
CA GLU A 66 19.34 -7.95 -2.86
C GLU A 66 20.09 -8.70 -1.74
N ASP A 67 19.42 -8.99 -0.62
CA ASP A 67 19.94 -9.76 0.52
C ASP A 67 19.54 -11.24 0.37
N ASP A 68 20.53 -12.11 0.17
CA ASP A 68 20.31 -13.53 -0.04
C ASP A 68 19.66 -14.20 1.19
N ASP A 69 20.02 -13.79 2.41
CA ASP A 69 19.42 -14.32 3.64
C ASP A 69 17.93 -14.00 3.70
N PHE A 70 17.53 -12.80 3.28
CA PHE A 70 16.13 -12.41 3.21
C PHE A 70 15.36 -13.19 2.13
N ILE A 71 15.96 -13.41 0.97
CA ILE A 71 15.36 -14.24 -0.09
C ILE A 71 15.16 -15.67 0.41
N ASP A 72 16.16 -16.25 1.09
CA ASP A 72 16.08 -17.60 1.66
C ASP A 72 14.97 -17.69 2.74
N GLU A 73 14.78 -16.65 3.54
CA GLU A 73 13.65 -16.58 4.51
C GLU A 73 12.30 -16.61 3.80
N MET A 74 12.14 -15.85 2.73
CA MET A 74 10.90 -15.84 1.95
C MET A 74 10.62 -17.21 1.30
N ILE A 75 11.64 -17.87 0.77
CA ILE A 75 11.51 -19.20 0.19
C ILE A 75 11.15 -20.24 1.25
N ARG A 76 11.76 -20.15 2.44
CA ARG A 76 11.40 -21.02 3.59
C ARG A 76 9.94 -20.79 4.00
N ALA A 77 9.50 -19.54 4.07
CA ALA A 77 8.12 -19.20 4.39
C ALA A 77 7.13 -19.73 3.33
N ALA A 78 7.45 -19.63 2.04
CA ALA A 78 6.63 -20.19 0.97
C ALA A 78 6.53 -21.72 1.08
N LYS A 79 7.64 -22.41 1.33
CA LYS A 79 7.66 -23.87 1.55
C LYS A 79 6.88 -24.26 2.82
N TYR A 80 6.94 -23.43 3.87
CA TYR A 80 6.16 -23.65 5.08
C TYR A 80 4.66 -23.59 4.81
N VAL A 81 4.18 -22.57 4.06
CA VAL A 81 2.78 -22.51 3.63
C VAL A 81 2.40 -23.71 2.79
N ALA A 82 3.25 -24.09 1.82
CA ALA A 82 2.99 -25.28 0.99
C ALA A 82 2.85 -26.54 1.86
N GLN A 83 3.79 -26.80 2.77
CA GLN A 83 3.74 -27.97 3.64
C GLN A 83 2.50 -27.96 4.56
N ALA A 84 2.13 -26.81 5.12
CA ALA A 84 0.96 -26.67 5.99
C ALA A 84 -0.36 -26.89 5.26
N SER A 85 -0.40 -26.62 3.94
CA SER A 85 -1.61 -26.85 3.11
C SER A 85 -2.07 -28.31 3.08
N LYS A 86 -1.23 -29.26 3.52
CA LYS A 86 -1.59 -30.67 3.65
C LYS A 86 -2.73 -30.91 4.66
N ASP A 87 -2.79 -30.08 5.69
CA ASP A 87 -3.78 -30.17 6.77
C ASP A 87 -4.94 -29.19 6.58
N ILE A 88 -4.96 -28.45 5.45
CA ILE A 88 -5.99 -27.47 5.09
C ILE A 88 -6.70 -27.97 3.82
N ASP A 89 -7.99 -28.29 3.95
CA ASP A 89 -8.82 -28.77 2.83
C ASP A 89 -9.25 -27.63 1.90
N ALA A 90 -8.25 -26.95 1.32
CA ALA A 90 -8.44 -25.88 0.35
C ALA A 90 -7.18 -25.69 -0.52
N VAL A 91 -7.36 -25.05 -1.67
CA VAL A 91 -6.28 -24.51 -2.48
C VAL A 91 -5.85 -23.17 -1.89
N LEU A 92 -4.54 -22.97 -1.63
CA LEU A 92 -4.03 -21.70 -1.16
C LEU A 92 -3.27 -20.98 -2.27
N ILE A 93 -3.54 -19.68 -2.45
CA ILE A 93 -2.87 -18.80 -3.42
C ILE A 93 -2.28 -17.62 -2.66
N PHE A 94 -1.00 -17.34 -2.84
CA PHE A 94 -0.32 -16.25 -2.15
C PHE A 94 0.89 -15.71 -2.91
N GLY A 95 1.25 -14.46 -2.66
CA GLY A 95 2.37 -13.78 -3.29
C GLY A 95 3.68 -13.89 -2.50
N GLY A 96 4.79 -13.93 -3.22
CA GLY A 96 6.14 -13.94 -2.68
C GLY A 96 7.21 -13.83 -3.75
N ILE A 97 8.43 -14.25 -3.45
CA ILE A 97 9.52 -14.31 -4.42
C ILE A 97 9.71 -15.76 -4.89
N GLY A 98 9.69 -15.95 -6.22
CA GLY A 98 10.13 -17.17 -6.87
C GLY A 98 11.58 -17.05 -7.34
N GLN A 99 12.39 -18.09 -7.17
CA GLN A 99 13.70 -18.19 -7.81
C GLN A 99 13.61 -18.99 -9.11
N ASP A 100 14.51 -18.73 -10.06
CA ASP A 100 14.60 -19.52 -11.27
C ASP A 100 14.88 -20.98 -10.91
N PRO A 101 14.15 -21.96 -11.49
CA PRO A 101 14.40 -23.37 -11.23
C PRO A 101 15.80 -23.82 -11.70
N ASP A 102 16.42 -23.12 -12.64
CA ASP A 102 17.79 -23.30 -13.03
C ASP A 102 18.72 -22.45 -12.13
N PRO A 103 19.55 -23.06 -11.26
CA PRO A 103 20.44 -22.31 -10.39
C PRO A 103 21.53 -21.54 -11.14
N ASP A 104 21.81 -21.90 -12.40
CA ASP A 104 22.79 -21.23 -13.26
C ASP A 104 22.16 -20.03 -14.00
N ALA A 105 20.84 -19.85 -13.94
CA ALA A 105 20.15 -18.68 -14.46
C ALA A 105 20.39 -17.47 -13.56
N VAL A 106 21.39 -16.67 -13.92
CA VAL A 106 21.79 -15.47 -13.16
C VAL A 106 21.42 -14.18 -13.89
N GLY A 107 21.24 -13.09 -13.13
CA GLY A 107 21.09 -11.75 -13.65
C GLY A 107 22.44 -11.13 -14.07
N GLU A 108 22.42 -9.90 -14.54
CA GLU A 108 23.64 -9.15 -14.92
C GLU A 108 24.58 -8.94 -13.71
N ASP A 109 24.04 -8.96 -12.51
CA ASP A 109 24.75 -8.83 -11.22
C ASP A 109 25.37 -10.15 -10.72
N GLY A 110 25.17 -11.26 -11.45
CA GLY A 110 25.66 -12.59 -11.11
C GLY A 110 24.86 -13.34 -10.05
N ARG A 111 23.73 -12.76 -9.57
CA ARG A 111 22.82 -13.43 -8.63
C ARG A 111 21.79 -14.27 -9.36
N GLN A 112 21.31 -15.33 -8.69
CA GLN A 112 20.21 -16.15 -9.22
C GLN A 112 18.99 -15.27 -9.52
N ARG A 113 18.36 -15.50 -10.68
CA ARG A 113 17.16 -14.77 -11.11
C ARG A 113 16.02 -15.00 -10.15
N LYS A 114 15.34 -13.91 -9.80
CA LYS A 114 14.17 -13.91 -8.95
C LYS A 114 13.00 -13.20 -9.63
N TYR A 115 11.81 -13.63 -9.26
CA TYR A 115 10.55 -13.20 -9.86
C TYR A 115 9.58 -12.75 -8.79
N ASN A 116 8.81 -11.71 -9.06
CA ASN A 116 7.58 -11.43 -8.31
C ASN A 116 6.59 -12.54 -8.70
N ALA A 117 6.21 -13.37 -7.74
CA ALA A 117 5.57 -14.66 -7.97
C ALA A 117 4.26 -14.82 -7.20
N ALA A 118 3.30 -15.54 -7.81
CA ALA A 118 2.13 -16.07 -7.13
C ALA A 118 2.21 -17.59 -7.07
N PHE A 119 2.19 -18.13 -5.88
CA PHE A 119 2.21 -19.57 -5.62
C PHE A 119 0.78 -20.09 -5.52
N VAL A 120 0.56 -21.27 -6.09
CA VAL A 120 -0.66 -22.07 -5.91
C VAL A 120 -0.25 -23.37 -5.25
N VAL A 121 -0.80 -23.68 -4.08
CA VAL A 121 -0.46 -24.88 -3.32
C VAL A 121 -1.71 -25.67 -2.96
N GLN A 122 -1.60 -26.99 -3.00
CA GLN A 122 -2.66 -27.92 -2.64
C GLN A 122 -2.05 -29.20 -2.06
N ASN A 123 -2.64 -29.74 -1.00
CA ASN A 123 -2.25 -31.03 -0.40
C ASN A 123 -0.75 -31.15 -0.04
N GLY A 124 -0.11 -30.08 0.36
CA GLY A 124 1.29 -30.05 0.76
C GLY A 124 2.30 -29.75 -0.34
N GLU A 125 1.85 -29.53 -1.58
CA GLU A 125 2.70 -29.38 -2.75
C GLU A 125 2.37 -28.09 -3.53
N PHE A 126 3.37 -27.56 -4.23
CA PHE A 126 3.15 -26.52 -5.24
C PHE A 126 2.49 -27.12 -6.47
N VAL A 127 1.44 -26.49 -6.98
CA VAL A 127 0.76 -26.90 -8.20
C VAL A 127 1.54 -26.44 -9.42
N GLU A 128 1.79 -27.36 -10.36
CA GLU A 128 2.44 -27.05 -11.63
C GLU A 128 1.43 -26.67 -12.71
N ASN A 129 1.76 -25.72 -13.56
CA ASN A 129 0.95 -25.33 -14.72
C ASN A 129 1.62 -25.63 -16.07
N GLY A 130 2.71 -26.38 -16.08
CA GLY A 130 3.43 -26.82 -17.28
C GLY A 130 4.26 -25.72 -17.96
N THR A 131 4.59 -24.63 -17.27
CA THR A 131 5.48 -23.55 -17.76
C THR A 131 6.94 -23.77 -17.39
N GLY A 132 7.21 -24.75 -16.51
CA GLY A 132 8.52 -25.00 -15.92
C GLY A 132 8.80 -24.14 -14.68
N PHE A 133 7.83 -23.35 -14.23
CA PHE A 133 7.83 -22.65 -12.95
C PHE A 133 6.81 -23.28 -12.00
N LEU A 134 7.11 -23.29 -10.69
CA LEU A 134 6.19 -23.71 -9.62
C LEU A 134 5.31 -22.55 -9.13
N PHE A 135 5.18 -21.50 -9.92
CA PHE A 135 4.47 -20.26 -9.60
C PHE A 135 4.08 -19.50 -10.88
N ALA A 136 3.10 -18.64 -10.79
CA ALA A 136 2.84 -17.62 -11.81
C ALA A 136 3.88 -16.49 -11.66
N VAL A 137 4.50 -16.10 -12.77
CA VAL A 137 5.45 -14.98 -12.82
C VAL A 137 4.72 -13.72 -13.22
N LYS A 138 4.93 -12.61 -12.51
CA LYS A 138 4.42 -11.31 -12.93
C LYS A 138 4.94 -10.94 -14.31
N THR A 139 4.03 -10.72 -15.24
CA THR A 139 4.36 -10.50 -16.66
C THR A 139 4.68 -9.06 -16.96
N LEU A 140 3.94 -8.14 -16.35
CA LEU A 140 4.07 -6.70 -16.55
C LEU A 140 4.73 -6.09 -15.32
N LEU A 141 5.97 -5.64 -15.48
CA LEU A 141 6.75 -5.04 -14.41
C LEU A 141 6.59 -3.51 -14.44
N PRO A 142 5.86 -2.91 -13.48
CA PRO A 142 5.73 -1.47 -13.42
C PRO A 142 7.07 -0.83 -13.02
N ASN A 143 7.40 0.27 -13.70
CA ASN A 143 8.63 1.05 -13.45
C ASN A 143 8.31 2.55 -13.51
N TYR A 144 7.38 3.00 -12.68
CA TYR A 144 6.92 4.38 -12.60
C TYR A 144 6.51 4.74 -11.16
N ARG A 145 6.64 6.01 -10.77
CA ARG A 145 6.35 6.54 -9.44
C ARG A 145 7.16 5.84 -8.34
N ILE A 146 6.50 5.02 -7.51
CA ILE A 146 7.14 4.24 -6.44
C ILE A 146 7.50 2.82 -6.87
N PHE A 147 7.10 2.42 -8.08
CA PHE A 147 7.31 1.08 -8.59
C PHE A 147 8.66 0.98 -9.31
N ASP A 148 9.46 0.00 -8.94
CA ASP A 148 10.77 -0.31 -9.51
C ASP A 148 11.00 -1.81 -9.68
N ASP A 149 9.94 -2.55 -9.99
CA ASP A 149 9.95 -4.01 -10.14
C ASP A 149 11.08 -4.50 -11.07
N ALA A 150 11.32 -3.77 -12.17
CA ALA A 150 12.35 -4.13 -13.15
C ALA A 150 13.80 -4.07 -12.58
N ARG A 151 14.00 -3.42 -11.43
CA ARG A 151 15.28 -3.40 -10.72
C ARG A 151 15.54 -4.71 -9.97
N HIS A 152 14.49 -5.33 -9.46
CA HIS A 152 14.60 -6.44 -8.52
C HIS A 152 14.20 -7.77 -9.13
N PHE A 153 13.29 -7.79 -10.11
CA PHE A 153 12.70 -9.00 -10.66
C PHE A 153 13.00 -9.17 -12.14
N PHE A 154 13.25 -10.42 -12.53
CA PHE A 154 13.50 -10.75 -13.93
C PHE A 154 12.19 -10.77 -14.72
N ASP A 155 12.23 -10.30 -15.95
CA ASP A 155 11.07 -10.13 -16.82
C ASP A 155 10.69 -11.44 -17.52
N LEU A 156 9.44 -11.90 -17.38
CA LEU A 156 8.94 -13.10 -18.05
C LEU A 156 9.06 -13.01 -19.58
N ARG A 157 9.00 -11.81 -20.15
CA ARG A 157 9.16 -11.61 -21.61
C ARG A 157 10.59 -11.94 -22.05
N LYS A 158 11.59 -11.59 -21.24
CA LYS A 158 12.99 -12.00 -21.49
C LYS A 158 13.16 -13.51 -21.39
N VAL A 159 12.51 -14.15 -20.43
CA VAL A 159 12.50 -15.64 -20.32
C VAL A 159 11.92 -16.25 -21.59
N ALA A 160 10.83 -15.72 -22.10
CA ALA A 160 10.20 -16.22 -23.33
C ALA A 160 11.13 -16.09 -24.54
N GLU A 161 11.81 -14.94 -24.68
CA GLU A 161 12.82 -14.71 -25.73
C GLU A 161 13.99 -15.70 -25.63
N GLU A 162 14.54 -15.92 -24.44
CA GLU A 162 15.65 -16.86 -24.21
C GLU A 162 15.26 -18.31 -24.48
N ARG A 163 14.02 -18.69 -24.16
CA ARG A 163 13.47 -20.02 -24.45
C ARG A 163 12.99 -20.17 -25.90
N ALA A 164 13.04 -19.11 -26.70
CA ALA A 164 12.50 -19.05 -28.07
C ALA A 164 11.03 -19.50 -28.15
N VAL A 165 10.21 -19.09 -27.18
CA VAL A 165 8.76 -19.34 -27.13
C VAL A 165 7.99 -18.03 -27.07
N SER A 166 6.70 -18.09 -27.30
CA SER A 166 5.83 -16.92 -27.06
C SER A 166 5.65 -16.69 -25.56
N VAL A 167 5.59 -15.44 -25.09
CA VAL A 167 5.23 -15.12 -23.71
C VAL A 167 3.86 -15.70 -23.34
N TYR A 168 2.97 -15.85 -24.29
CA TYR A 168 1.65 -16.47 -24.11
C TYR A 168 1.73 -17.97 -23.78
N ASP A 169 2.81 -18.66 -24.20
CA ASP A 169 3.05 -20.07 -23.84
C ASP A 169 3.42 -20.25 -22.36
N LEU A 170 3.82 -19.16 -21.69
CA LEU A 170 4.16 -19.09 -20.27
C LEU A 170 3.00 -18.54 -19.41
N LEU A 171 1.88 -18.12 -20.04
CA LEU A 171 0.67 -17.66 -19.37
C LEU A 171 -0.39 -18.76 -19.37
N LYS A 172 -0.29 -19.68 -18.40
CA LYS A 172 -1.18 -20.84 -18.28
C LYS A 172 -1.86 -20.87 -16.92
N PRO A 173 -3.14 -21.30 -16.88
CA PRO A 173 -3.84 -21.49 -15.62
C PRO A 173 -3.30 -22.70 -14.85
N PHE A 174 -3.51 -22.69 -13.53
CA PHE A 174 -3.14 -23.79 -12.64
C PHE A 174 -4.29 -24.79 -12.53
N PRO A 175 -4.11 -26.07 -12.91
CA PRO A 175 -5.09 -27.10 -12.71
C PRO A 175 -5.13 -27.53 -11.24
N VAL A 176 -6.31 -27.49 -10.63
CA VAL A 176 -6.53 -27.93 -9.24
C VAL A 176 -7.74 -28.86 -9.18
N ILE A 177 -7.77 -29.78 -8.22
CA ILE A 177 -8.90 -30.70 -8.05
C ILE A 177 -9.61 -30.34 -6.74
N ILE A 178 -10.87 -29.89 -6.85
CA ILE A 178 -11.71 -29.54 -5.73
C ILE A 178 -12.95 -30.42 -5.74
N ARG A 179 -13.21 -31.17 -4.67
CA ARG A 179 -14.35 -32.10 -4.57
C ARG A 179 -14.44 -33.07 -5.77
N GLY A 180 -13.29 -33.48 -6.33
CA GLY A 180 -13.20 -34.40 -7.47
C GLY A 180 -13.43 -33.77 -8.85
N VAL A 181 -13.59 -32.47 -8.94
CA VAL A 181 -13.71 -31.69 -10.17
C VAL A 181 -12.42 -30.91 -10.43
N GLU A 182 -11.92 -30.95 -11.67
CA GLU A 182 -10.78 -30.14 -12.09
C GLU A 182 -11.26 -28.72 -12.41
N TYR A 183 -10.56 -27.73 -11.82
CA TYR A 183 -10.70 -26.31 -12.12
C TYR A 183 -9.36 -25.75 -12.58
N ARG A 184 -9.39 -24.75 -13.45
CA ARG A 184 -8.20 -24.08 -14.00
C ARG A 184 -8.16 -22.62 -13.55
N LEU A 185 -7.27 -22.34 -12.61
CA LEU A 185 -7.17 -21.02 -11.98
C LEU A 185 -6.22 -20.11 -12.77
N GLY A 186 -6.75 -19.08 -13.40
CA GLY A 186 -6.00 -18.04 -14.11
C GLY A 186 -5.43 -17.01 -13.14
N VAL A 187 -4.23 -17.27 -12.61
CA VAL A 187 -3.58 -16.41 -11.60
C VAL A 187 -2.66 -15.39 -12.26
N MET A 188 -2.82 -14.12 -11.88
CA MET A 188 -2.02 -13.00 -12.37
C MET A 188 -1.70 -12.03 -11.22
N LEU A 189 -0.72 -11.15 -11.42
CA LEU A 189 -0.22 -10.26 -10.38
C LEU A 189 -0.38 -8.78 -10.77
N CYS A 190 -1.10 -8.04 -9.97
CA CYS A 190 -1.22 -6.59 -9.91
C CYS A 190 -1.26 -5.89 -11.28
N GLU A 191 -0.09 -5.47 -11.82
CA GLU A 191 0.03 -4.75 -13.09
C GLU A 191 -0.49 -5.57 -14.28
N ASP A 192 -0.52 -6.88 -14.20
CA ASP A 192 -1.00 -7.76 -15.28
C ASP A 192 -2.46 -7.48 -15.68
N MET A 193 -3.27 -6.91 -14.79
CA MET A 193 -4.63 -6.46 -15.10
C MET A 193 -4.67 -5.05 -15.76
N TRP A 194 -3.62 -4.23 -15.59
CA TRP A 194 -3.55 -2.86 -16.11
C TRP A 194 -2.93 -2.80 -17.51
N ASP A 195 -3.26 -3.73 -18.35
CA ASP A 195 -2.60 -4.02 -19.61
C ASP A 195 -2.94 -3.08 -20.78
N MET A 196 -3.72 -2.02 -20.58
CA MET A 196 -4.23 -1.17 -21.67
C MET A 196 -3.13 -0.67 -22.62
N ASP A 197 -2.01 -0.23 -22.05
CA ASP A 197 -0.87 0.34 -22.79
C ASP A 197 0.22 -0.69 -23.13
N TYR A 198 -0.01 -1.98 -22.79
CA TYR A 198 0.94 -3.06 -23.09
C TYR A 198 0.47 -3.91 -24.29
N HIS A 199 1.43 -4.49 -24.99
CA HIS A 199 1.13 -5.43 -26.08
C HIS A 199 0.66 -6.78 -25.58
N VAL A 200 1.21 -7.25 -24.45
CA VAL A 200 0.83 -8.51 -23.79
C VAL A 200 -0.46 -8.28 -22.98
N LYS A 201 -1.40 -9.21 -23.12
CA LYS A 201 -2.73 -9.18 -22.50
C LYS A 201 -2.92 -10.41 -21.61
N PRO A 202 -2.39 -10.42 -20.36
CA PRO A 202 -2.36 -11.60 -19.51
C PRO A 202 -3.74 -12.22 -19.25
N ALA A 203 -4.75 -11.39 -18.95
CA ALA A 203 -6.10 -11.87 -18.69
C ALA A 203 -6.72 -12.61 -19.89
N LEU A 204 -6.53 -12.08 -21.11
CA LEU A 204 -7.01 -12.72 -22.33
C LEU A 204 -6.23 -14.01 -22.62
N ALA A 205 -4.91 -14.01 -22.43
CA ALA A 205 -4.09 -15.21 -22.60
C ALA A 205 -4.51 -16.34 -21.68
N LEU A 206 -4.79 -16.04 -20.41
CA LEU A 206 -5.29 -17.03 -19.45
C LEU A 206 -6.66 -17.58 -19.85
N LYS A 207 -7.58 -16.73 -20.35
CA LYS A 207 -8.85 -17.16 -20.91
C LYS A 207 -8.64 -18.11 -22.10
N ASP A 208 -7.79 -17.71 -23.05
CA ASP A 208 -7.55 -18.48 -24.29
C ASP A 208 -6.86 -19.84 -24.01
N THR A 209 -6.13 -19.94 -22.88
CA THR A 209 -5.50 -21.17 -22.41
C THR A 209 -6.40 -21.99 -21.47
N GLY A 210 -7.68 -21.57 -21.29
CA GLY A 210 -8.73 -22.34 -20.66
C GLY A 210 -8.88 -22.10 -19.16
N ALA A 211 -8.60 -20.89 -18.65
CA ALA A 211 -8.94 -20.52 -17.29
C ALA A 211 -10.46 -20.49 -17.06
N ASP A 212 -10.92 -20.99 -15.92
CA ASP A 212 -12.33 -20.98 -15.49
C ASP A 212 -12.66 -19.71 -14.68
N VAL A 213 -11.66 -19.15 -14.00
CA VAL A 213 -11.75 -17.93 -13.17
C VAL A 213 -10.45 -17.18 -13.25
N LEU A 214 -10.52 -15.84 -13.19
CA LEU A 214 -9.35 -14.96 -13.10
C LEU A 214 -9.14 -14.49 -11.67
N ILE A 215 -7.90 -14.62 -11.18
CA ILE A 215 -7.49 -14.24 -9.84
C ILE A 215 -6.31 -13.30 -9.94
N ASN A 216 -6.48 -12.06 -9.50
CA ASN A 216 -5.42 -11.06 -9.48
C ASN A 216 -5.03 -10.74 -8.04
N ILE A 217 -3.84 -11.14 -7.64
CA ILE A 217 -3.26 -10.76 -6.35
C ILE A 217 -2.46 -9.48 -6.51
N SER A 218 -2.60 -8.56 -5.57
CA SER A 218 -2.08 -7.21 -5.71
C SER A 218 -1.40 -6.66 -4.45
N ALA A 219 -0.39 -5.82 -4.66
CA ALA A 219 0.14 -4.87 -3.72
C ALA A 219 -0.03 -3.46 -4.32
N SER A 220 -1.27 -3.03 -4.40
CA SER A 220 -1.68 -1.83 -5.13
C SER A 220 -1.97 -0.69 -4.15
N PRO A 221 -1.07 0.31 -4.01
CA PRO A 221 -1.23 1.38 -3.04
C PRO A 221 -2.40 2.29 -3.39
N TRP A 222 -2.92 2.93 -2.37
CA TRP A 222 -3.97 3.94 -2.52
C TRP A 222 -3.52 5.10 -3.42
N SER A 223 -4.41 5.54 -4.28
CA SER A 223 -4.31 6.83 -4.97
C SER A 223 -5.72 7.32 -5.33
N TRP A 224 -5.81 8.62 -5.66
CA TRP A 224 -7.08 9.25 -6.05
C TRP A 224 -7.85 8.44 -7.08
N ARG A 225 -9.12 8.09 -6.74
CA ARG A 225 -10.08 7.40 -7.62
C ARG A 225 -9.55 6.11 -8.25
N LYS A 226 -8.57 5.46 -7.61
CA LYS A 226 -7.98 4.24 -8.15
C LYS A 226 -8.98 3.09 -8.17
N ASN A 227 -9.86 3.01 -7.18
CA ASN A 227 -10.90 1.99 -7.12
C ASN A 227 -11.89 2.10 -8.29
N GLU A 228 -12.35 3.32 -8.63
CA GLU A 228 -13.21 3.56 -9.79
C GLU A 228 -12.53 3.20 -11.12
N LYS A 229 -11.22 3.44 -11.22
CA LYS A 229 -10.44 3.05 -12.41
C LYS A 229 -10.30 1.53 -12.48
N ARG A 230 -10.05 0.88 -11.35
CA ARG A 230 -9.95 -0.57 -11.24
C ARG A 230 -11.24 -1.24 -11.66
N ASP A 231 -12.38 -0.77 -11.14
CA ASP A 231 -13.69 -1.31 -11.49
C ASP A 231 -13.94 -1.27 -13.01
N ARG A 232 -13.55 -0.17 -13.69
CA ARG A 232 -13.65 -0.07 -15.16
C ARG A 232 -12.74 -1.04 -15.89
N VAL A 233 -11.49 -1.18 -15.43
CA VAL A 233 -10.53 -2.12 -16.04
C VAL A 233 -11.02 -3.56 -15.89
N VAL A 234 -11.50 -3.94 -14.71
CA VAL A 234 -12.01 -5.29 -14.47
C VAL A 234 -13.31 -5.51 -15.25
N TYR A 235 -14.21 -4.54 -15.30
CA TYR A 235 -15.40 -4.61 -16.15
C TYR A 235 -15.02 -4.91 -17.60
N ASP A 236 -14.05 -4.20 -18.18
CA ASP A 236 -13.59 -4.43 -19.56
C ASP A 236 -12.97 -5.83 -19.75
N ILE A 237 -12.27 -6.35 -18.75
CA ILE A 237 -11.73 -7.72 -18.75
C ILE A 237 -12.87 -8.73 -18.72
N CYS A 238 -13.82 -8.62 -17.81
CA CYS A 238 -14.96 -9.52 -17.69
C CYS A 238 -15.80 -9.51 -18.97
N GLN A 239 -16.07 -8.33 -19.56
CA GLN A 239 -16.81 -8.24 -20.83
C GLN A 239 -16.11 -8.97 -21.99
N LYS A 240 -14.77 -9.04 -22.00
CA LYS A 240 -14.00 -9.73 -23.05
C LYS A 240 -13.83 -11.23 -22.78
N THR A 241 -13.79 -11.63 -21.51
CA THR A 241 -13.48 -13.00 -21.12
C THR A 241 -14.70 -13.80 -20.73
N GLY A 242 -15.76 -13.17 -20.24
CA GLY A 242 -16.92 -13.80 -19.63
C GLY A 242 -16.63 -14.49 -18.30
N LEU A 243 -15.41 -14.27 -17.73
CA LEU A 243 -14.97 -14.94 -16.52
C LEU A 243 -15.19 -14.08 -15.28
N TRP A 244 -15.47 -14.74 -14.16
CA TRP A 244 -15.41 -14.11 -12.85
C TRP A 244 -14.00 -13.63 -12.57
N PHE A 245 -13.90 -12.52 -11.82
CA PHE A 245 -12.63 -11.89 -11.50
C PHE A 245 -12.52 -11.62 -10.00
N VAL A 246 -11.50 -12.22 -9.37
CA VAL A 246 -11.21 -12.06 -7.94
C VAL A 246 -9.98 -11.17 -7.80
N TYR A 247 -10.14 -10.03 -7.16
CA TYR A 247 -9.08 -9.07 -6.86
C TYR A 247 -8.77 -9.07 -5.37
N VAL A 248 -7.54 -9.42 -4.98
CA VAL A 248 -7.10 -9.41 -3.57
C VAL A 248 -5.91 -8.49 -3.41
N ASN A 249 -5.98 -7.57 -2.46
CA ASN A 249 -4.98 -6.52 -2.26
C ASN A 249 -4.42 -6.51 -0.85
N ASN A 250 -3.19 -6.01 -0.71
CA ASN A 250 -2.61 -5.61 0.57
C ASN A 250 -3.44 -4.52 1.24
N VAL A 251 -3.38 -4.45 2.56
CA VAL A 251 -3.94 -3.37 3.38
C VAL A 251 -2.90 -2.88 4.39
N GLY A 252 -3.11 -1.68 4.95
CA GLY A 252 -2.23 -1.10 5.94
C GLY A 252 -1.14 -0.21 5.35
N VAL A 253 0.02 -0.16 5.99
CA VAL A 253 1.11 0.74 5.64
C VAL A 253 2.40 -0.04 5.44
N GLN A 254 3.13 0.30 4.39
CA GLN A 254 4.49 -0.18 4.19
C GLN A 254 5.44 1.02 4.09
N ASN A 255 6.65 0.86 4.62
CA ASN A 255 7.67 1.91 4.65
C ASN A 255 8.93 1.45 3.93
N ASN A 256 9.35 2.20 2.92
CA ASN A 256 10.58 1.94 2.17
C ASN A 256 11.82 2.72 2.72
N GLY A 257 11.73 3.24 3.95
CA GLY A 257 12.77 4.07 4.56
C GLY A 257 12.73 5.56 4.15
N LYS A 258 11.86 5.92 3.20
CA LYS A 258 11.68 7.29 2.69
C LYS A 258 10.23 7.75 2.75
N ASN A 259 9.30 6.85 2.46
CA ASN A 259 7.88 7.15 2.36
C ASN A 259 7.05 6.08 3.07
N PHE A 260 5.98 6.52 3.72
CA PHE A 260 4.91 5.66 4.18
C PHE A 260 3.89 5.49 3.06
N ILE A 261 3.73 4.27 2.60
CA ILE A 261 2.85 3.92 1.48
C ILE A 261 1.60 3.26 2.05
N THR A 262 0.45 3.89 1.83
CA THR A 262 -0.85 3.38 2.29
C THR A 262 -1.44 2.43 1.26
N PHE A 263 -1.86 1.25 1.70
CA PHE A 263 -2.63 0.28 0.94
C PHE A 263 -4.05 0.25 1.52
N ASP A 264 -5.04 0.49 0.67
CA ASP A 264 -6.43 0.60 1.11
C ASP A 264 -7.20 -0.73 1.08
N GLY A 265 -6.54 -1.81 0.67
CA GLY A 265 -7.21 -3.09 0.50
C GLY A 265 -8.23 -3.01 -0.63
N ALA A 266 -9.49 -2.89 -0.27
CA ALA A 266 -10.62 -2.86 -1.20
C ALA A 266 -10.66 -4.08 -2.12
N SER A 267 -10.30 -5.25 -1.59
CA SER A 267 -10.43 -6.52 -2.29
C SER A 267 -11.86 -6.73 -2.77
N THR A 268 -12.02 -7.25 -3.98
CA THR A 268 -13.30 -7.19 -4.69
C THR A 268 -13.48 -8.45 -5.53
N CYS A 269 -14.68 -9.03 -5.50
CA CYS A 269 -15.09 -10.05 -6.44
C CYS A 269 -16.08 -9.48 -7.45
N TYR A 270 -15.88 -9.83 -8.72
CA TYR A 270 -16.73 -9.44 -9.85
C TYR A 270 -17.27 -10.71 -10.53
N ASP A 271 -18.52 -10.68 -10.96
CA ASP A 271 -19.10 -11.73 -11.80
C ASP A 271 -18.56 -11.70 -13.24
N GLY A 272 -18.99 -12.65 -14.07
CA GLY A 272 -18.58 -12.73 -15.48
C GLY A 272 -19.06 -11.56 -16.35
N GLU A 273 -20.01 -10.77 -15.87
CA GLU A 273 -20.49 -9.54 -16.51
C GLU A 273 -19.72 -8.29 -16.02
N GLY A 274 -18.84 -8.46 -15.02
CA GLY A 274 -18.06 -7.37 -14.42
C GLY A 274 -18.81 -6.57 -13.35
N ASN A 275 -19.96 -7.08 -12.86
CA ASN A 275 -20.63 -6.48 -11.72
C ASN A 275 -19.88 -6.82 -10.44
N ILE A 276 -19.80 -5.86 -9.52
CA ILE A 276 -19.24 -6.10 -8.19
C ILE A 276 -20.25 -6.95 -7.40
N VAL A 277 -19.82 -8.11 -6.91
CA VAL A 277 -20.65 -9.02 -6.11
C VAL A 277 -20.15 -9.16 -4.67
N SER A 278 -18.93 -8.75 -4.39
CA SER A 278 -18.38 -8.69 -3.02
C SER A 278 -17.32 -7.59 -2.89
N LEU A 279 -17.30 -6.94 -1.74
CA LEU A 279 -16.36 -5.86 -1.38
C LEU A 279 -15.84 -6.11 0.03
N ALA A 280 -14.52 -6.17 0.18
CA ALA A 280 -13.88 -6.10 1.48
C ALA A 280 -13.87 -4.66 2.03
N GLU A 281 -13.88 -4.53 3.33
CA GLU A 281 -13.76 -3.24 4.00
C GLU A 281 -12.39 -2.61 3.71
N ARG A 282 -12.37 -1.29 3.51
CA ARG A 282 -11.12 -0.57 3.27
C ARG A 282 -10.37 -0.34 4.58
N TYR A 283 -9.04 -0.36 4.50
CA TYR A 283 -8.12 -0.08 5.61
C TYR A 283 -8.24 -1.03 6.81
N ALA A 284 -8.82 -2.21 6.62
CA ALA A 284 -8.97 -3.22 7.65
C ALA A 284 -8.56 -4.61 7.14
N ASP A 285 -7.96 -5.41 8.00
CA ASP A 285 -7.78 -6.83 7.75
C ASP A 285 -9.16 -7.51 7.66
N SER A 286 -9.34 -8.40 6.69
CA SER A 286 -10.61 -9.10 6.51
C SER A 286 -10.47 -10.41 5.74
N VAL A 287 -11.36 -11.35 6.04
CA VAL A 287 -11.59 -12.57 5.27
C VAL A 287 -13.01 -12.54 4.75
N THR A 288 -13.16 -12.58 3.44
CA THR A 288 -14.48 -12.55 2.79
C THR A 288 -14.65 -13.79 1.94
N VAL A 289 -15.60 -14.66 2.28
CA VAL A 289 -15.93 -15.88 1.53
C VAL A 289 -17.10 -15.59 0.61
N ILE A 290 -17.02 -16.03 -0.65
CA ILE A 290 -18.03 -15.82 -1.67
C ILE A 290 -18.26 -17.09 -2.48
N GLU A 291 -19.52 -17.40 -2.78
CA GLU A 291 -19.92 -18.49 -3.68
C GLU A 291 -19.89 -18.02 -5.13
N MET A 292 -19.06 -18.66 -5.94
CA MET A 292 -18.92 -18.38 -7.36
C MET A 292 -20.10 -18.96 -8.14
N GLY A 293 -20.50 -18.28 -9.21
CA GLY A 293 -21.62 -18.69 -10.04
C GLY A 293 -23.01 -18.51 -9.41
N ALA A 294 -23.08 -18.04 -8.16
CA ALA A 294 -24.34 -17.70 -7.51
C ALA A 294 -24.95 -16.44 -8.14
N ASN A 295 -26.27 -16.36 -8.21
CA ASN A 295 -26.97 -15.16 -8.62
C ASN A 295 -26.98 -14.13 -7.47
N LEU A 296 -25.89 -13.42 -7.31
CA LEU A 296 -25.69 -12.44 -6.26
C LEU A 296 -26.15 -11.04 -6.73
N PRO A 297 -26.70 -10.22 -5.84
CA PRO A 297 -27.04 -8.86 -6.20
C PRO A 297 -25.79 -8.05 -6.51
N ALA A 298 -25.83 -7.26 -7.59
CA ALA A 298 -24.78 -6.32 -7.89
C ALA A 298 -24.66 -5.26 -6.76
N LEU A 299 -23.44 -5.06 -6.27
CA LEU A 299 -23.11 -4.08 -5.26
C LEU A 299 -22.60 -2.80 -5.93
N THR A 300 -22.76 -1.69 -5.24
CA THR A 300 -22.14 -0.42 -5.63
C THR A 300 -21.15 0.00 -4.55
N ARG A 301 -19.95 0.41 -4.94
CA ARG A 301 -19.01 0.98 -3.98
C ARG A 301 -19.63 2.19 -3.29
N PRO A 302 -19.49 2.29 -1.96
CA PRO A 302 -19.91 3.49 -1.26
C PRO A 302 -19.21 4.72 -1.85
N VAL A 303 -19.99 5.71 -2.27
CA VAL A 303 -19.45 6.99 -2.73
C VAL A 303 -18.89 7.73 -1.52
N ARG A 304 -17.58 7.95 -1.53
CA ARG A 304 -16.90 8.82 -0.55
C ARG A 304 -16.47 10.11 -1.24
N SER A 305 -16.48 11.22 -0.50
CA SER A 305 -15.88 12.43 -1.05
C SER A 305 -14.36 12.26 -1.20
N ASP A 306 -13.78 12.87 -2.22
CA ASP A 306 -12.33 12.87 -2.42
C ASP A 306 -11.57 13.30 -1.15
N VAL A 307 -12.11 14.27 -0.41
CA VAL A 307 -11.52 14.79 0.83
C VAL A 307 -11.53 13.75 1.94
N SER A 308 -12.65 13.04 2.10
CA SER A 308 -12.75 11.95 3.09
C SER A 308 -11.78 10.82 2.80
N GLU A 309 -11.62 10.44 1.53
CA GLU A 309 -10.64 9.42 1.14
C GLU A 309 -9.20 9.85 1.38
N LEU A 310 -8.88 11.11 1.10
CA LEU A 310 -7.55 11.66 1.36
C LEU A 310 -7.26 11.69 2.86
N PHE A 311 -8.23 12.14 3.67
CA PHE A 311 -8.11 12.17 5.13
C PHE A 311 -7.81 10.78 5.70
N GLU A 312 -8.59 9.77 5.32
CA GLU A 312 -8.40 8.38 5.78
C GLU A 312 -7.04 7.83 5.35
N ALA A 313 -6.60 8.08 4.12
CA ALA A 313 -5.30 7.60 3.64
C ALA A 313 -4.13 8.22 4.42
N ILE A 314 -4.21 9.53 4.75
CA ILE A 314 -3.18 10.22 5.55
C ILE A 314 -3.24 9.76 7.00
N LYS A 315 -4.44 9.55 7.55
CA LYS A 315 -4.62 9.01 8.90
C LYS A 315 -3.94 7.64 9.03
N VAL A 316 -4.22 6.72 8.13
CA VAL A 316 -3.61 5.38 8.11
C VAL A 316 -2.08 5.46 7.98
N ALA A 317 -1.56 6.33 7.11
CA ALA A 317 -0.11 6.56 6.99
C ALA A 317 0.50 7.12 8.30
N THR A 318 -0.24 7.97 8.99
CA THR A 318 0.20 8.54 10.27
C THR A 318 0.19 7.50 11.38
N ASP A 319 -0.83 6.66 11.46
CA ASP A 319 -0.87 5.52 12.39
C ASP A 319 0.33 4.60 12.16
N GLY A 320 0.62 4.23 10.90
CA GLY A 320 1.79 3.44 10.55
C GLY A 320 3.13 4.12 10.88
N PHE A 321 3.23 5.45 10.77
CA PHE A 321 4.39 6.19 11.26
C PHE A 321 4.52 6.10 12.78
N LEU A 322 3.44 6.29 13.52
CA LEU A 322 3.43 6.21 14.99
C LEU A 322 3.86 4.82 15.49
N ASP A 323 3.49 3.77 14.78
CA ASP A 323 3.89 2.39 15.10
C ASP A 323 5.40 2.15 14.94
N THR A 324 6.09 2.92 14.11
CA THR A 324 7.56 2.84 13.97
C THR A 324 8.32 3.57 15.07
N LEU A 325 7.66 4.44 15.83
CA LEU A 325 8.31 5.20 16.89
C LEU A 325 8.40 4.37 18.19
N PRO A 326 9.52 4.47 18.92
CA PRO A 326 9.60 3.90 20.25
C PRO A 326 8.65 4.62 21.21
N GLU A 327 8.18 3.93 22.24
CA GLU A 327 7.17 4.42 23.19
C GLU A 327 7.54 5.78 23.82
N ASN A 328 8.83 6.00 24.08
CA ASN A 328 9.34 7.25 24.64
C ASN A 328 9.54 8.39 23.61
N ALA A 329 9.14 8.20 22.37
CA ALA A 329 9.23 9.24 21.33
C ALA A 329 7.87 9.55 20.67
N LYS A 330 6.79 8.90 21.13
CA LYS A 330 5.42 9.08 20.60
C LYS A 330 4.37 9.50 21.64
N GLN A 331 4.83 9.95 22.83
CA GLN A 331 3.92 10.38 23.90
C GLN A 331 3.17 11.66 23.52
N SER A 332 3.85 12.57 22.84
CA SER A 332 3.27 13.86 22.43
C SER A 332 3.67 14.24 21.00
N VAL A 333 2.84 15.03 20.34
CA VAL A 333 3.19 15.74 19.12
C VAL A 333 3.24 17.23 19.37
N VAL A 334 4.35 17.86 19.00
CA VAL A 334 4.61 19.30 19.21
C VAL A 334 4.48 20.01 17.88
N ILE A 335 3.54 20.93 17.75
CA ILE A 335 3.19 21.59 16.49
C ILE A 335 3.42 23.09 16.59
N GLY A 336 4.23 23.63 15.67
CA GLY A 336 4.35 25.08 15.52
C GLY A 336 3.08 25.67 14.93
N VAL A 337 2.40 26.55 15.65
CA VAL A 337 1.16 27.20 15.21
C VAL A 337 1.37 28.68 14.95
N SER A 338 1.06 29.11 13.72
CA SER A 338 1.29 30.51 13.29
C SER A 338 -0.02 31.31 13.13
N GLY A 339 -1.20 30.66 13.23
CA GLY A 339 -2.49 31.20 12.81
C GLY A 339 -2.79 30.96 11.33
N GLY A 340 -1.86 30.35 10.57
CA GLY A 340 -2.06 29.95 9.18
C GLY A 340 -2.77 28.59 9.06
N MET A 341 -3.43 28.37 7.91
CA MET A 341 -4.26 27.19 7.63
C MET A 341 -3.51 25.86 7.78
N ASP A 342 -2.25 25.74 7.27
CA ASP A 342 -1.49 24.49 7.32
C ASP A 342 -1.22 24.05 8.77
N SER A 343 -0.81 24.98 9.62
CA SER A 343 -0.57 24.71 11.03
C SER A 343 -1.88 24.43 11.79
N ALA A 344 -2.96 25.11 11.44
CA ALA A 344 -4.28 24.88 12.01
C ALA A 344 -4.80 23.47 11.66
N LEU A 345 -4.68 23.07 10.40
CA LEU A 345 -5.03 21.72 9.97
C LEU A 345 -4.19 20.66 10.69
N SER A 346 -2.88 20.90 10.86
CA SER A 346 -2.01 19.96 11.60
C SER A 346 -2.45 19.79 13.05
N VAL A 347 -2.78 20.88 13.76
CA VAL A 347 -3.29 20.79 15.15
C VAL A 347 -4.58 19.99 15.21
N ALA A 348 -5.54 20.31 14.34
CA ALA A 348 -6.83 19.61 14.31
C ALA A 348 -6.69 18.13 13.95
N PHE A 349 -5.86 17.82 12.96
CA PHE A 349 -5.59 16.46 12.51
C PHE A 349 -4.95 15.61 13.61
N PHE A 350 -3.87 16.09 14.23
CA PHE A 350 -3.20 15.33 15.28
C PHE A 350 -4.05 15.23 16.56
N ALA A 351 -4.88 16.24 16.87
CA ALA A 351 -5.86 16.14 17.96
C ALA A 351 -6.89 15.03 17.68
N HIS A 352 -7.29 14.84 16.40
CA HIS A 352 -8.17 13.74 16.01
C HIS A 352 -7.48 12.36 16.07
N VAL A 353 -6.22 12.27 15.59
CA VAL A 353 -5.51 10.99 15.46
C VAL A 353 -4.94 10.52 16.81
N MET A 354 -4.34 11.42 17.58
CA MET A 354 -3.64 11.06 18.82
C MET A 354 -4.43 11.37 20.10
N GLY A 355 -5.46 12.19 19.98
CA GLY A 355 -6.18 12.79 21.11
C GLY A 355 -5.61 14.16 21.51
N PRO A 356 -6.46 15.11 21.92
CA PRO A 356 -6.07 16.50 22.21
C PRO A 356 -5.06 16.60 23.35
N ASP A 357 -5.12 15.72 24.34
CA ASP A 357 -4.20 15.69 25.51
C ASP A 357 -2.74 15.37 25.12
N ARG A 358 -2.51 14.86 23.91
CA ARG A 358 -1.19 14.50 23.38
C ARG A 358 -0.65 15.53 22.38
N VAL A 359 -1.39 16.61 22.14
CA VAL A 359 -1.00 17.67 21.20
C VAL A 359 -0.59 18.92 21.95
N ILE A 360 0.60 19.43 21.65
CA ILE A 360 1.14 20.68 22.21
C ILE A 360 1.36 21.66 21.07
N ALA A 361 0.55 22.69 21.01
CA ALA A 361 0.66 23.74 20.00
C ALA A 361 1.52 24.91 20.52
N ILE A 362 2.56 25.27 19.78
CA ILE A 362 3.50 26.33 20.19
C ILE A 362 3.47 27.50 19.22
N ASN A 363 3.07 28.66 19.71
CA ASN A 363 3.26 29.93 19.00
C ASN A 363 4.63 30.52 19.33
N MET A 364 5.41 30.89 18.31
CA MET A 364 6.80 31.33 18.44
C MET A 364 7.00 32.75 17.82
N PRO A 365 6.54 33.80 18.49
CA PRO A 365 6.66 35.15 17.98
C PRO A 365 8.11 35.62 18.00
N TYR A 366 8.44 36.58 17.09
CA TYR A 366 9.65 37.37 17.08
C TYR A 366 9.29 38.86 17.10
N GLY A 367 9.65 39.58 18.13
CA GLY A 367 9.25 40.97 18.34
C GLY A 367 7.71 41.15 18.38
N ASP A 368 7.28 42.38 18.15
CA ASP A 368 5.86 42.74 18.09
C ASP A 368 5.22 42.39 16.71
N PHE A 369 5.98 41.75 15.84
CA PHE A 369 5.67 41.64 14.39
C PHE A 369 4.67 40.54 14.02
N ASN A 370 4.28 39.65 14.93
CA ASN A 370 3.20 38.74 14.64
C ASN A 370 1.86 39.47 14.86
N ALA A 371 1.06 39.53 13.79
CA ALA A 371 -0.28 40.12 13.90
C ALA A 371 -1.03 39.48 15.08
N GLN A 372 -1.59 40.32 15.95
CA GLN A 372 -2.32 39.88 17.14
C GLN A 372 -3.46 38.93 16.74
N GLU A 373 -4.10 39.20 15.60
CA GLU A 373 -5.16 38.37 15.00
C GLU A 373 -4.74 36.91 14.80
N GLY A 374 -3.55 36.63 14.23
CA GLY A 374 -3.06 35.24 14.05
C GLY A 374 -2.73 34.53 15.37
N LYS A 375 -2.38 35.29 16.43
CA LYS A 375 -2.19 34.70 17.77
C LYS A 375 -3.54 34.34 18.39
N ASP A 376 -4.53 35.22 18.25
CA ASP A 376 -5.86 35.04 18.80
C ASP A 376 -6.57 33.86 18.10
N ASP A 377 -6.44 33.73 16.79
CA ASP A 377 -6.95 32.59 16.01
C ASP A 377 -6.33 31.26 16.44
N ALA A 378 -5.00 31.20 16.59
CA ALA A 378 -4.31 30.01 17.05
C ALA A 378 -4.73 29.59 18.47
N GLN A 379 -4.86 30.58 19.37
CA GLN A 379 -5.30 30.33 20.74
C GLN A 379 -6.76 29.86 20.79
N ALA A 380 -7.64 30.49 20.01
CA ALA A 380 -9.05 30.11 19.93
C ALA A 380 -9.22 28.69 19.36
N LEU A 381 -8.46 28.34 18.32
CA LEU A 381 -8.46 26.98 17.75
C LEU A 381 -8.06 25.95 18.81
N CYS A 382 -6.95 26.17 19.52
CA CYS A 382 -6.47 25.24 20.54
C CYS A 382 -7.48 25.10 21.69
N ALA A 383 -8.10 26.20 22.13
CA ALA A 383 -9.13 26.17 23.16
C ALA A 383 -10.38 25.37 22.71
N ASN A 384 -10.80 25.52 21.45
CA ASN A 384 -11.93 24.80 20.89
C ASN A 384 -11.66 23.29 20.75
N LEU A 385 -10.41 22.90 20.47
CA LEU A 385 -9.99 21.51 20.33
C LEU A 385 -9.59 20.85 21.66
N GLY A 386 -9.45 21.62 22.74
CA GLY A 386 -8.93 21.13 24.04
C GLY A 386 -7.43 20.84 24.01
N VAL A 387 -6.68 21.47 23.10
CA VAL A 387 -5.25 21.29 22.90
C VAL A 387 -4.46 22.28 23.76
N GLU A 388 -3.34 21.84 24.35
CA GLU A 388 -2.42 22.71 25.09
C GLU A 388 -1.79 23.75 24.16
N TYR A 389 -1.89 25.04 24.54
CA TYR A 389 -1.32 26.17 23.81
C TYR A 389 -0.22 26.83 24.61
N ARG A 390 0.98 26.91 24.04
CA ARG A 390 2.15 27.59 24.64
C ARG A 390 2.63 28.74 23.76
N VAL A 391 3.16 29.78 24.39
CA VAL A 391 3.85 30.89 23.69
C VAL A 391 5.32 30.86 24.05
N CYS A 392 6.19 30.73 23.06
CA CYS A 392 7.65 30.66 23.22
C CYS A 392 8.31 31.75 22.34
N PRO A 393 8.54 32.99 22.81
CA PRO A 393 9.22 34.03 22.05
C PRO A 393 10.64 33.58 21.65
N ILE A 394 11.01 33.83 20.38
CA ILE A 394 12.32 33.40 19.85
C ILE A 394 13.38 34.49 19.77
N ASP A 395 13.10 35.69 20.31
CA ASP A 395 13.95 36.86 20.20
C ASP A 395 15.39 36.61 20.67
N THR A 396 15.55 35.98 21.83
CA THR A 396 16.86 35.69 22.41
C THR A 396 17.70 34.80 21.48
N ILE A 397 17.13 33.74 20.92
CA ILE A 397 17.84 32.82 20.03
C ILE A 397 18.20 33.51 18.72
N VAL A 398 17.26 34.23 18.13
CA VAL A 398 17.47 34.95 16.86
C VAL A 398 18.54 36.02 17.02
N ASN A 399 18.44 36.85 18.07
CA ASN A 399 19.40 37.93 18.30
C ASN A 399 20.81 37.41 18.55
N ALA A 400 20.96 36.36 19.38
CA ALA A 400 22.27 35.75 19.62
C ALA A 400 22.85 35.13 18.34
N THR A 401 22.03 34.43 17.54
CA THR A 401 22.47 33.82 16.28
C THR A 401 22.89 34.87 15.25
N THR A 402 22.12 35.95 15.11
CA THR A 402 22.38 37.00 14.13
C THR A 402 23.62 37.80 14.52
N GLU A 403 23.86 38.08 15.81
CA GLU A 403 25.06 38.72 16.33
C GLU A 403 26.31 37.88 16.05
N LEU A 404 26.28 36.58 16.42
CA LEU A 404 27.40 35.66 16.22
C LEU A 404 27.75 35.46 14.73
N ALA A 405 26.76 35.42 13.87
CA ALA A 405 26.96 35.23 12.44
C ALA A 405 27.13 36.52 11.63
N GLY A 406 27.09 37.72 12.27
CA GLY A 406 27.17 39.01 11.60
C GLY A 406 26.01 39.27 10.61
N ILE A 407 24.83 38.78 10.90
CA ILE A 407 23.63 38.90 10.01
C ILE A 407 23.01 40.29 10.23
N VAL A 408 22.73 40.97 9.11
CA VAL A 408 22.08 42.30 9.14
C VAL A 408 20.60 42.14 9.51
N PRO A 409 20.12 42.87 10.55
CA PRO A 409 18.70 42.86 10.90
C PRO A 409 17.80 43.24 9.72
N GLY A 410 16.68 42.52 9.55
CA GLY A 410 15.71 42.75 8.47
C GLY A 410 16.08 42.14 7.11
N SER A 411 17.30 41.58 6.97
CA SER A 411 17.72 40.88 5.74
C SER A 411 16.98 39.55 5.54
N SER A 412 17.13 38.95 4.36
CA SER A 412 16.61 37.59 4.09
C SER A 412 17.23 36.53 5.02
N GLN A 413 18.53 36.69 5.33
CA GLN A 413 19.27 35.84 6.27
C GLN A 413 18.72 35.95 7.69
N HIS A 414 18.27 37.14 8.09
CA HIS A 414 17.61 37.36 9.37
C HIS A 414 16.24 36.62 9.45
N LYS A 415 15.49 36.59 8.37
CA LYS A 415 14.24 35.80 8.28
C LYS A 415 14.53 34.28 8.34
N THR A 416 15.60 33.84 7.68
CA THR A 416 16.08 32.45 7.77
C THR A 416 16.47 32.08 9.20
N ALA A 417 17.17 32.95 9.92
CA ALA A 417 17.51 32.72 11.32
C ALA A 417 16.26 32.57 12.22
N GLN A 418 15.20 33.33 11.97
CA GLN A 418 13.92 33.17 12.67
C GLN A 418 13.28 31.81 12.39
N ALA A 419 13.28 31.35 11.14
CA ALA A 419 12.73 30.04 10.78
C ALA A 419 13.52 28.90 11.46
N ILE A 420 14.85 28.99 11.47
CA ILE A 420 15.72 28.00 12.14
C ILE A 420 15.50 28.01 13.66
N ALA A 421 15.37 29.20 14.29
CA ALA A 421 15.11 29.30 15.72
C ALA A 421 13.81 28.62 16.14
N ARG A 422 12.74 28.72 15.33
CA ARG A 422 11.48 28.00 15.58
C ARG A 422 11.69 26.50 15.60
N MET A 423 12.44 25.94 14.66
CA MET A 423 12.70 24.50 14.61
C MET A 423 13.54 24.03 15.81
N GLN A 424 14.46 24.86 16.31
CA GLN A 424 15.22 24.54 17.53
C GLN A 424 14.29 24.44 18.75
N VAL A 425 13.34 25.37 18.88
CA VAL A 425 12.34 25.32 19.97
C VAL A 425 11.46 24.09 19.86
N LEU A 426 10.93 23.79 18.68
CA LEU A 426 10.09 22.60 18.46
C LEU A 426 10.83 21.32 18.79
N ALA A 427 12.07 21.17 18.34
CA ALA A 427 12.88 19.98 18.60
C ALA A 427 13.20 19.83 20.10
N ALA A 428 13.53 20.93 20.78
CA ALA A 428 13.82 20.91 22.22
C ALA A 428 12.59 20.52 23.05
N VAL A 429 11.43 21.12 22.75
CA VAL A 429 10.18 20.79 23.46
C VAL A 429 9.74 19.36 23.14
N ALA A 430 9.80 18.92 21.88
CA ALA A 430 9.47 17.54 21.52
C ALA A 430 10.34 16.53 22.29
N SER A 431 11.63 16.79 22.42
CA SER A 431 12.53 15.95 23.24
C SER A 431 12.15 15.95 24.72
N GLN A 432 11.79 17.10 25.29
CA GLN A 432 11.37 17.21 26.69
C GLN A 432 10.06 16.45 26.96
N GLU A 433 9.13 16.50 26.01
CA GLU A 433 7.79 15.89 26.13
C GLU A 433 7.74 14.43 25.65
N ASN A 434 8.90 13.79 25.43
CA ASN A 434 8.98 12.42 24.90
C ASN A 434 8.16 12.25 23.60
N GLY A 435 8.27 13.20 22.72
CA GLY A 435 7.45 13.30 21.51
C GLY A 435 8.24 13.64 20.26
N PHE A 436 7.52 13.97 19.22
CA PHE A 436 8.06 14.38 17.93
C PHE A 436 7.40 15.69 17.45
N PHE A 437 7.96 16.30 16.39
CA PHE A 437 7.32 17.42 15.71
C PHE A 437 7.20 17.14 14.20
N PRO A 438 6.00 17.33 13.60
CA PRO A 438 5.80 17.19 12.17
C PRO A 438 6.23 18.44 11.40
N SER A 439 6.50 18.29 10.09
CA SER A 439 6.52 19.40 9.17
C SER A 439 5.09 19.75 8.75
N ASN A 440 4.75 21.03 8.80
CA ASN A 440 3.46 21.54 8.31
C ASN A 440 3.50 21.91 6.82
N ALA A 441 4.62 21.72 6.13
CA ALA A 441 4.78 22.07 4.73
C ALA A 441 3.91 21.20 3.83
N ASN A 442 3.30 21.80 2.81
CA ASN A 442 2.48 21.15 1.82
C ASN A 442 3.22 21.03 0.46
N MET A 443 2.66 20.24 -0.47
CA MET A 443 3.25 19.99 -1.79
C MET A 443 3.49 21.27 -2.58
N THR A 444 2.62 22.27 -2.48
CA THR A 444 2.73 23.52 -3.24
C THR A 444 3.96 24.32 -2.80
N GLU A 445 4.23 24.37 -1.50
CA GLU A 445 5.42 25.04 -0.96
C GLU A 445 6.71 24.37 -1.44
N ILE A 446 6.74 23.03 -1.44
CA ILE A 446 7.87 22.26 -1.96
C ILE A 446 8.06 22.48 -3.46
N ALA A 447 6.98 22.40 -4.25
CA ALA A 447 7.04 22.52 -5.70
C ALA A 447 7.52 23.89 -6.18
N PHE A 448 7.15 24.96 -5.45
CA PHE A 448 7.56 26.33 -5.77
C PHE A 448 8.82 26.79 -5.03
N GLY A 449 9.41 25.95 -4.16
CA GLY A 449 10.56 26.34 -3.34
C GLY A 449 10.23 27.40 -2.31
N TYR A 450 8.99 27.48 -1.85
CA TYR A 450 8.52 28.45 -0.86
C TYR A 450 8.65 27.88 0.56
N GLY A 451 9.88 27.61 0.94
CA GLY A 451 10.25 27.09 2.26
C GLY A 451 11.73 27.26 2.51
N THR A 452 12.10 27.40 3.77
CA THR A 452 13.51 27.55 4.19
C THR A 452 14.12 26.17 4.43
N LEU A 453 15.15 25.82 3.63
CA LEU A 453 15.92 24.59 3.83
C LEU A 453 16.48 24.53 5.26
N ASN A 454 16.43 23.37 5.89
CA ASN A 454 16.82 23.13 7.29
C ASN A 454 16.01 23.92 8.34
N ALA A 455 14.86 24.49 7.94
CA ALA A 455 13.95 25.19 8.85
C ALA A 455 12.51 24.67 8.71
N ASP A 456 11.58 25.45 8.20
CA ASP A 456 10.15 25.15 8.13
C ASP A 456 9.78 23.89 7.31
N LEU A 457 10.72 23.37 6.51
CA LEU A 457 10.57 22.07 5.84
C LEU A 457 10.99 20.86 6.72
N ARG A 458 11.51 21.10 7.94
CA ARG A 458 11.91 20.03 8.85
C ARG A 458 10.73 19.47 9.62
N GLY A 459 10.84 18.19 9.94
CA GLY A 459 9.92 17.45 10.80
C GLY A 459 10.31 15.97 10.80
N THR A 460 9.87 15.26 11.81
CA THR A 460 10.04 13.80 11.89
C THR A 460 9.15 13.09 10.88
N PHE A 461 7.99 13.68 10.62
CA PHE A 461 6.98 13.23 9.67
C PHE A 461 6.36 14.44 8.95
N ALA A 462 5.92 14.28 7.72
CA ALA A 462 5.36 15.36 6.92
C ALA A 462 4.04 14.93 6.24
N PRO A 463 2.91 15.00 6.95
CA PRO A 463 1.63 14.46 6.47
C PRO A 463 1.10 15.17 5.23
N TRP A 464 1.47 16.44 5.00
CA TRP A 464 0.96 17.26 3.90
C TRP A 464 1.91 17.39 2.70
N MET A 465 3.09 16.77 2.75
CA MET A 465 4.17 16.99 1.77
C MET A 465 3.78 16.64 0.33
N ASN A 466 2.79 15.77 0.13
CA ASN A 466 2.22 15.41 -1.18
C ASN A 466 0.76 15.88 -1.36
N VAL A 467 0.27 16.78 -0.50
CA VAL A 467 -1.06 17.38 -0.55
C VAL A 467 -0.97 18.80 -1.09
N SER A 468 -1.75 19.13 -2.12
CA SER A 468 -1.78 20.48 -2.66
C SER A 468 -2.36 21.50 -1.68
N LYS A 469 -1.98 22.77 -1.80
CA LYS A 469 -2.57 23.84 -0.97
C LYS A 469 -4.09 23.91 -1.10
N GLY A 470 -4.63 23.66 -2.30
CA GLY A 470 -6.06 23.59 -2.53
C GLY A 470 -6.74 22.47 -1.74
N ASP A 471 -6.08 21.29 -1.67
CA ASP A 471 -6.61 20.18 -0.89
C ASP A 471 -6.45 20.37 0.62
N VAL A 472 -5.41 21.10 1.08
CA VAL A 472 -5.30 21.54 2.48
C VAL A 472 -6.52 22.36 2.89
N TYR A 473 -6.96 23.31 2.05
CA TYR A 473 -8.17 24.09 2.32
C TYR A 473 -9.46 23.25 2.28
N ARG A 474 -9.49 22.19 1.49
CA ARG A 474 -10.65 21.29 1.43
C ARG A 474 -10.70 20.33 2.64
N LEU A 475 -9.55 19.97 3.19
CA LEU A 475 -9.43 19.13 4.39
C LEU A 475 -9.77 19.89 5.67
N ALA A 476 -9.44 21.19 5.74
CA ALA A 476 -9.74 22.09 6.86
C ALA A 476 -11.20 22.53 6.86
#